data_79fd78832c9d522793c1e84ae827dff1
#
_entry.id   79fd78832c9d522793c1e84ae827dff1
#
_cell.length_a   1.000
_cell.length_b   1.000
_cell.length_c   1.000
_cell.angle_alpha   90.00
_cell.angle_beta   90.00
_cell.angle_gamma   90.00
#
_symmetry.space_group_name_H-M   'P 1'
#
loop_
_entity.id
_entity.type
_entity.pdbx_description
1 polymer ?
#
loop_
_entity_poly.entity_id
_entity_poly.type
_entity_poly.pdbx_seq_one_letter_code
_entity_poly.pdbx_strand_id
1 'polypeptide(L)'
;MNTLVNIQTIYLGGQTIRVGIKPGALNSIPLLLMNGIGASLELLTPFVEAMHESNPDLEIITFDAPGCGGSSAPLFPYRFSGLGKVISEMLDYLNVGQVDVLGLSFGGFVAQEFASSFPHRCRKLILAATCAGVLAVPPSMKVLSMMASPRRYTDPDYAAQVLPEIYGGKYRHNKQLLASHIEKIADRKPETEQSKRGYLYQQGCVMGWSSLWWLHSIKQPTLILSGLDDPLIHPVNMRVLANCIPNAELHTFDDGHLFLLTSLDEVVPIVNKFLEN
;
A
#
# COMPACT_ATOMS: atom_id res chain seq x y z
N MET A 1 -3.55 -22.76 -0.35
CA MET A 1 -2.91 -21.63 -1.05
C MET A 1 -3.89 -21.17 -2.11
N ASN A 2 -4.23 -19.90 -2.10
CA ASN A 2 -5.21 -19.37 -3.04
C ASN A 2 -4.61 -19.42 -4.47
N THR A 3 -5.26 -20.14 -5.37
CA THR A 3 -4.81 -20.35 -6.76
C THR A 3 -4.99 -19.10 -7.64
N LEU A 4 -5.58 -18.03 -7.08
CA LEU A 4 -5.93 -16.81 -7.80
C LEU A 4 -4.70 -15.98 -8.20
N VAL A 5 -3.65 -15.99 -7.39
CA VAL A 5 -2.44 -15.17 -7.60
C VAL A 5 -1.24 -16.06 -7.86
N ASN A 6 -0.63 -15.92 -9.03
CA ASN A 6 0.60 -16.59 -9.40
C ASN A 6 1.79 -15.87 -8.77
N ILE A 7 2.53 -16.54 -7.91
CA ILE A 7 3.71 -16.00 -7.23
C ILE A 7 4.98 -16.38 -7.96
N GLN A 8 5.82 -15.39 -8.25
CA GLN A 8 7.15 -15.58 -8.81
C GLN A 8 8.18 -14.71 -8.11
N THR A 9 9.45 -15.10 -8.22
CA THR A 9 10.56 -14.28 -7.74
C THR A 9 11.41 -13.89 -8.94
N ILE A 10 11.63 -12.60 -9.12
CA ILE A 10 12.42 -12.04 -10.20
C ILE A 10 13.71 -11.41 -9.66
N TYR A 11 14.74 -11.31 -10.48
CA TYR A 11 16.01 -10.72 -10.09
C TYR A 11 16.20 -9.37 -10.79
N LEU A 12 16.32 -8.30 -10.00
CA LEU A 12 16.45 -6.94 -10.49
C LEU A 12 17.57 -6.22 -9.73
N GLY A 13 18.53 -5.63 -10.44
CA GLY A 13 19.49 -4.71 -9.83
C GLY A 13 20.30 -5.30 -8.67
N GLY A 14 20.59 -6.61 -8.65
CA GLY A 14 21.35 -7.25 -7.57
C GLY A 14 20.49 -7.73 -6.39
N GLN A 15 19.16 -7.70 -6.51
CA GLN A 15 18.23 -8.15 -5.47
C GLN A 15 17.09 -8.98 -6.05
N THR A 16 16.47 -9.81 -5.23
CA THR A 16 15.28 -10.57 -5.60
C THR A 16 14.02 -9.82 -5.17
N ILE A 17 13.05 -9.75 -6.06
CA ILE A 17 11.71 -9.19 -5.79
C ILE A 17 10.68 -10.29 -5.97
N ARG A 18 9.87 -10.51 -4.94
CA ARG A 18 8.73 -11.43 -5.00
C ARG A 18 7.52 -10.68 -5.53
N VAL A 19 6.94 -11.21 -6.60
CA VAL A 19 5.82 -10.61 -7.33
C VAL A 19 4.66 -11.59 -7.35
N GLY A 20 3.45 -11.09 -7.16
CA GLY A 20 2.21 -11.81 -7.32
C GLY A 20 1.41 -11.23 -8.48
N ILE A 21 0.91 -12.09 -9.37
CA ILE A 21 0.10 -11.69 -10.52
C ILE A 21 -1.23 -12.45 -10.48
N LYS A 22 -2.33 -11.71 -10.33
CA LYS A 22 -3.68 -12.20 -10.63
C LYS A 22 -3.92 -11.93 -12.11
N PRO A 23 -4.03 -12.98 -12.95
CA PRO A 23 -4.23 -12.79 -14.38
C PRO A 23 -5.54 -12.05 -14.69
N GLY A 24 -5.55 -11.31 -15.81
CA GLY A 24 -6.72 -10.63 -16.37
C GLY A 24 -6.90 -10.92 -17.85
N ALA A 25 -7.75 -10.14 -18.50
CA ALA A 25 -7.96 -10.22 -19.93
C ALA A 25 -6.72 -9.74 -20.70
N LEU A 26 -6.49 -10.29 -21.89
CA LEU A 26 -5.43 -9.85 -22.80
C LEU A 26 -5.59 -8.35 -23.10
N ASN A 27 -4.50 -7.60 -22.98
CA ASN A 27 -4.44 -6.15 -23.20
C ASN A 27 -5.22 -5.29 -22.17
N SER A 28 -5.66 -5.84 -21.04
CA SER A 28 -6.13 -5.01 -19.93
C SER A 28 -4.95 -4.22 -19.36
N ILE A 29 -5.21 -2.99 -18.89
CA ILE A 29 -4.21 -2.23 -18.14
C ILE A 29 -4.22 -2.76 -16.70
N PRO A 30 -3.09 -3.30 -16.20
CA PRO A 30 -3.06 -3.89 -14.87
C PRO A 30 -3.21 -2.85 -13.76
N LEU A 31 -3.81 -3.28 -12.63
CA LEU A 31 -3.78 -2.55 -11.38
C LEU A 31 -2.56 -2.98 -10.56
N LEU A 32 -1.61 -2.07 -10.37
CA LEU A 32 -0.44 -2.28 -9.52
C LEU A 32 -0.75 -1.87 -8.08
N LEU A 33 -0.63 -2.82 -7.14
CA LEU A 33 -0.84 -2.60 -5.71
C LEU A 33 0.49 -2.38 -4.98
N MET A 34 0.57 -1.28 -4.21
CA MET A 34 1.71 -0.93 -3.38
C MET A 34 1.29 -0.93 -1.91
N ASN A 35 1.90 -1.80 -1.12
CA ASN A 35 1.52 -2.07 0.27
C ASN A 35 2.01 -1.02 1.29
N GLY A 36 1.41 -1.08 2.49
CA GLY A 36 1.87 -0.35 3.67
C GLY A 36 3.25 -0.78 4.17
N ILE A 37 3.81 0.02 5.08
CA ILE A 37 5.15 -0.20 5.65
C ILE A 37 5.28 -1.58 6.30
N GLY A 38 6.32 -2.33 5.96
CA GLY A 38 6.62 -3.65 6.53
C GLY A 38 5.66 -4.78 6.10
N ALA A 39 4.66 -4.47 5.28
CA ALA A 39 3.70 -5.46 4.84
C ALA A 39 4.23 -6.32 3.69
N SER A 40 3.76 -7.56 3.63
CA SER A 40 3.94 -8.45 2.49
C SER A 40 2.70 -8.41 1.57
N LEU A 41 2.83 -8.96 0.38
CA LEU A 41 1.76 -8.97 -0.64
C LEU A 41 0.47 -9.66 -0.13
N GLU A 42 0.57 -10.55 0.85
CA GLU A 42 -0.58 -11.22 1.46
C GLU A 42 -1.54 -10.27 2.20
N LEU A 43 -1.07 -9.08 2.62
CA LEU A 43 -1.93 -8.14 3.32
C LEU A 43 -3.14 -7.73 2.47
N LEU A 44 -2.94 -7.50 1.18
CA LEU A 44 -4.01 -7.06 0.27
C LEU A 44 -4.75 -8.21 -0.42
N THR A 45 -4.50 -9.48 -0.03
CA THR A 45 -5.22 -10.64 -0.60
C THR A 45 -6.75 -10.49 -0.55
N PRO A 46 -7.38 -10.08 0.58
CA PRO A 46 -8.84 -9.89 0.61
C PRO A 46 -9.34 -8.86 -0.41
N PHE A 47 -8.58 -7.79 -0.63
CA PHE A 47 -8.91 -6.79 -1.64
C PHE A 47 -8.76 -7.36 -3.07
N VAL A 48 -7.70 -8.12 -3.34
CA VAL A 48 -7.49 -8.78 -4.65
C VAL A 48 -8.62 -9.78 -4.94
N GLU A 49 -9.07 -10.54 -3.94
CA GLU A 49 -10.17 -11.49 -4.07
C GLU A 49 -11.48 -10.77 -4.39
N ALA A 50 -11.82 -9.74 -3.65
CA ALA A 50 -13.04 -8.96 -3.86
C ALA A 50 -13.03 -8.22 -5.22
N MET A 51 -11.87 -7.69 -5.64
CA MET A 51 -11.71 -7.12 -6.98
C MET A 51 -11.89 -8.17 -8.08
N HIS A 52 -11.37 -9.40 -7.89
CA HIS A 52 -11.57 -10.48 -8.84
C HIS A 52 -13.04 -10.90 -8.96
N GLU A 53 -13.75 -11.01 -7.84
CA GLU A 53 -15.19 -11.35 -7.84
C GLU A 53 -16.01 -10.30 -8.60
N SER A 54 -15.65 -9.03 -8.47
CA SER A 54 -16.35 -7.90 -9.10
C SER A 54 -15.89 -7.63 -10.54
N ASN A 55 -14.60 -7.84 -10.84
CA ASN A 55 -14.01 -7.61 -12.16
C ASN A 55 -12.95 -8.70 -12.45
N PRO A 56 -13.37 -9.88 -12.92
CA PRO A 56 -12.45 -11.01 -13.18
C PRO A 56 -11.45 -10.71 -14.29
N ASP A 57 -11.74 -9.79 -15.20
CA ASP A 57 -10.89 -9.44 -16.34
C ASP A 57 -9.78 -8.42 -15.98
N LEU A 58 -9.83 -7.79 -14.80
CA LEU A 58 -8.78 -6.90 -14.35
C LEU A 58 -7.53 -7.70 -13.95
N GLU A 59 -6.39 -7.46 -14.61
CA GLU A 59 -5.10 -7.96 -14.14
C GLU A 59 -4.67 -7.16 -12.90
N ILE A 60 -4.17 -7.87 -11.87
CA ILE A 60 -3.64 -7.22 -10.66
C ILE A 60 -2.22 -7.69 -10.42
N ILE A 61 -1.31 -6.74 -10.28
CA ILE A 61 0.10 -6.98 -9.93
C ILE A 61 0.32 -6.48 -8.50
N THR A 62 0.90 -7.32 -7.67
CA THR A 62 1.34 -6.96 -6.33
C THR A 62 2.77 -7.41 -6.11
N PHE A 63 3.49 -6.84 -5.17
CA PHE A 63 4.88 -7.22 -4.90
C PHE A 63 5.26 -6.93 -3.46
N ASP A 64 6.26 -7.65 -2.99
CA ASP A 64 6.93 -7.34 -1.74
C ASP A 64 8.00 -6.27 -1.99
N ALA A 65 7.91 -5.15 -1.31
CA ALA A 65 8.95 -4.12 -1.39
C ALA A 65 10.31 -4.68 -0.92
N PRO A 66 11.44 -4.14 -1.40
CA PRO A 66 12.76 -4.59 -0.98
C PRO A 66 12.92 -4.67 0.53
N GLY A 67 13.26 -5.87 1.02
CA GLY A 67 13.37 -6.16 2.45
C GLY A 67 12.07 -6.51 3.17
N CYS A 68 10.95 -6.65 2.44
CA CYS A 68 9.67 -7.10 3.00
C CYS A 68 9.28 -8.46 2.42
N GLY A 69 8.46 -9.19 3.15
CA GLY A 69 7.92 -10.48 2.72
C GLY A 69 9.00 -11.43 2.22
N GLY A 70 8.90 -11.86 0.96
CA GLY A 70 9.86 -12.73 0.30
C GLY A 70 10.90 -12.00 -0.56
N SER A 71 10.90 -10.66 -0.60
CA SER A 71 11.91 -9.88 -1.32
C SER A 71 13.16 -9.68 -0.49
N SER A 72 14.35 -9.77 -1.12
CA SER A 72 15.62 -9.56 -0.43
C SER A 72 15.79 -8.11 0.00
N ALA A 73 16.44 -7.89 1.14
CA ALA A 73 16.80 -6.53 1.57
C ALA A 73 18.05 -6.06 0.79
N PRO A 74 18.05 -4.84 0.26
CA PRO A 74 19.23 -4.27 -0.37
C PRO A 74 20.35 -4.03 0.65
N LEU A 75 21.58 -3.90 0.15
CA LEU A 75 22.75 -3.66 1.01
C LEU A 75 22.69 -2.27 1.69
N PHE A 76 22.13 -1.29 1.01
CA PHE A 76 22.05 0.10 1.47
C PHE A 76 20.62 0.58 1.59
N PRO A 77 20.34 1.56 2.49
CA PRO A 77 19.04 2.22 2.53
C PRO A 77 18.67 2.81 1.17
N TYR A 78 17.40 2.75 0.83
CA TYR A 78 16.86 3.35 -0.39
C TYR A 78 15.98 4.56 -0.08
N ARG A 79 15.66 5.33 -1.10
CA ARG A 79 14.69 6.43 -1.08
C ARG A 79 13.47 6.06 -1.94
N PHE A 80 12.39 6.84 -1.87
CA PHE A 80 11.20 6.60 -2.70
C PHE A 80 11.53 6.61 -4.20
N SER A 81 12.41 7.50 -4.66
CA SER A 81 12.88 7.50 -6.05
C SER A 81 13.57 6.19 -6.48
N GLY A 82 14.33 5.57 -5.56
CA GLY A 82 14.89 4.24 -5.78
C GLY A 82 13.83 3.15 -5.87
N LEU A 83 12.80 3.20 -5.02
CA LEU A 83 11.65 2.28 -5.12
C LEU A 83 10.88 2.47 -6.43
N GLY A 84 10.64 3.71 -6.85
CA GLY A 84 10.01 4.00 -8.14
C GLY A 84 10.79 3.40 -9.32
N LYS A 85 12.13 3.44 -9.26
CA LYS A 85 12.99 2.80 -10.27
C LYS A 85 12.85 1.28 -10.25
N VAL A 86 12.90 0.64 -9.08
CA VAL A 86 12.69 -0.82 -8.94
C VAL A 86 11.34 -1.23 -9.53
N ILE A 87 10.28 -0.46 -9.28
CA ILE A 87 8.95 -0.71 -9.85
C ILE A 87 8.98 -0.58 -11.37
N SER A 88 9.61 0.45 -11.93
CA SER A 88 9.76 0.61 -13.38
C SER A 88 10.49 -0.59 -14.00
N GLU A 89 11.61 -1.02 -13.42
CA GLU A 89 12.38 -2.19 -13.86
C GLU A 89 11.58 -3.48 -13.73
N MET A 90 10.76 -3.64 -12.68
CA MET A 90 9.84 -4.76 -12.50
C MET A 90 8.80 -4.83 -13.63
N LEU A 91 8.19 -3.69 -13.95
CA LEU A 91 7.22 -3.61 -15.04
C LEU A 91 7.86 -3.90 -16.41
N ASP A 92 9.11 -3.46 -16.63
CA ASP A 92 9.87 -3.78 -17.84
C ASP A 92 10.13 -5.30 -17.94
N TYR A 93 10.53 -5.93 -16.84
CA TYR A 93 10.71 -7.40 -16.79
C TYR A 93 9.42 -8.16 -17.11
N LEU A 94 8.27 -7.64 -16.66
CA LEU A 94 6.95 -8.22 -16.91
C LEU A 94 6.38 -7.87 -18.28
N ASN A 95 7.08 -7.06 -19.10
CA ASN A 95 6.61 -6.51 -20.38
C ASN A 95 5.31 -5.68 -20.23
N VAL A 96 5.13 -4.98 -19.11
CA VAL A 96 3.99 -4.12 -18.84
C VAL A 96 4.38 -2.67 -19.10
N GLY A 97 3.78 -2.04 -20.10
CA GLY A 97 4.09 -0.66 -20.52
C GLY A 97 3.48 0.40 -19.60
N GLN A 98 2.26 0.19 -19.15
CA GLN A 98 1.49 1.14 -18.32
C GLN A 98 0.62 0.41 -17.33
N VAL A 99 0.38 1.01 -16.17
CA VAL A 99 -0.46 0.49 -15.09
C VAL A 99 -1.37 1.56 -14.51
N ASP A 100 -2.46 1.14 -13.90
CA ASP A 100 -3.14 1.91 -12.86
C ASP A 100 -2.47 1.58 -11.52
N VAL A 101 -2.34 2.56 -10.64
CA VAL A 101 -1.57 2.40 -9.40
C VAL A 101 -2.47 2.63 -8.20
N LEU A 102 -2.48 1.68 -7.26
CA LEU A 102 -3.08 1.86 -5.94
C LEU A 102 -2.00 1.74 -4.85
N GLY A 103 -1.83 2.80 -4.08
CA GLY A 103 -0.91 2.83 -2.95
C GLY A 103 -1.63 2.98 -1.62
N LEU A 104 -1.44 2.00 -0.72
CA LEU A 104 -1.95 2.03 0.65
C LEU A 104 -0.87 2.56 1.60
N SER A 105 -1.19 3.61 2.37
CA SER A 105 -0.31 4.11 3.44
C SER A 105 1.10 4.45 2.92
N PHE A 106 2.15 3.75 3.36
CA PHE A 106 3.51 3.85 2.81
C PHE A 106 3.54 3.63 1.29
N GLY A 107 2.77 2.68 0.78
CA GLY A 107 2.61 2.47 -0.65
C GLY A 107 2.07 3.69 -1.38
N GLY A 108 1.29 4.54 -0.71
CA GLY A 108 0.81 5.81 -1.25
C GLY A 108 1.92 6.85 -1.43
N PHE A 109 2.97 6.85 -0.59
CA PHE A 109 4.16 7.69 -0.82
C PHE A 109 4.94 7.20 -2.06
N VAL A 110 5.10 5.87 -2.18
CA VAL A 110 5.74 5.25 -3.35
C VAL A 110 4.94 5.54 -4.61
N ALA A 111 3.61 5.44 -4.56
CA ALA A 111 2.71 5.70 -5.69
C ALA A 111 2.77 7.16 -6.17
N GLN A 112 2.81 8.13 -5.25
CA GLN A 112 3.01 9.54 -5.58
C GLN A 112 4.35 9.77 -6.28
N GLU A 113 5.44 9.22 -5.72
CA GLU A 113 6.77 9.31 -6.32
C GLU A 113 6.82 8.65 -7.70
N PHE A 114 6.21 7.46 -7.85
CA PHE A 114 6.16 6.75 -9.13
C PHE A 114 5.37 7.52 -10.18
N ALA A 115 4.18 8.02 -9.85
CA ALA A 115 3.34 8.79 -10.76
C ALA A 115 4.03 10.09 -11.22
N SER A 116 4.81 10.73 -10.35
CA SER A 116 5.58 11.94 -10.68
C SER A 116 6.82 11.64 -11.52
N SER A 117 7.59 10.60 -11.14
CA SER A 117 8.86 10.27 -11.80
C SER A 117 8.69 9.49 -13.11
N PHE A 118 7.62 8.73 -13.25
CA PHE A 118 7.30 7.88 -14.40
C PHE A 118 5.88 8.14 -14.95
N PRO A 119 5.55 9.40 -15.32
CA PRO A 119 4.15 9.78 -15.63
C PRO A 119 3.55 8.99 -16.80
N HIS A 120 4.34 8.51 -17.75
CA HIS A 120 3.86 7.69 -18.88
C HIS A 120 3.57 6.24 -18.48
N ARG A 121 4.06 5.78 -17.31
CA ARG A 121 3.84 4.43 -16.79
C ARG A 121 2.61 4.35 -15.87
N CYS A 122 2.11 5.48 -15.38
CA CYS A 122 0.96 5.58 -14.49
C CYS A 122 -0.22 6.22 -15.22
N ARG A 123 -1.27 5.43 -15.54
CA ARG A 123 -2.49 5.91 -16.20
C ARG A 123 -3.39 6.63 -15.21
N LYS A 124 -3.72 5.96 -14.11
CA LYS A 124 -4.57 6.43 -13.02
C LYS A 124 -3.89 6.17 -11.69
N LEU A 125 -4.16 7.02 -10.71
CA LEU A 125 -3.57 6.97 -9.38
C LEU A 125 -4.65 6.83 -8.31
N ILE A 126 -4.52 5.85 -7.42
CA ILE A 126 -5.39 5.66 -6.26
C ILE A 126 -4.53 5.76 -4.99
N LEU A 127 -4.83 6.72 -4.15
CA LEU A 127 -4.13 7.00 -2.89
C LEU A 127 -5.02 6.67 -1.71
N ALA A 128 -4.73 5.60 -0.99
CA ALA A 128 -5.51 5.12 0.14
C ALA A 128 -4.76 5.31 1.46
N ALA A 129 -5.39 5.95 2.45
CA ALA A 129 -4.87 6.13 3.81
C ALA A 129 -3.39 6.60 3.83
N THR A 130 -3.06 7.66 3.08
CA THR A 130 -1.70 8.19 2.92
C THR A 130 -1.65 9.72 3.12
N CYS A 131 -0.50 10.34 2.93
CA CYS A 131 -0.36 11.80 3.07
C CYS A 131 0.77 12.35 2.21
N ALA A 132 1.06 13.65 2.35
CA ALA A 132 2.15 14.32 1.62
C ALA A 132 3.53 14.22 2.32
N GLY A 133 3.73 13.27 3.23
CA GLY A 133 5.00 13.06 3.94
C GLY A 133 5.14 13.91 5.21
N VAL A 134 6.37 14.30 5.56
CA VAL A 134 6.70 14.90 6.88
C VAL A 134 6.05 16.26 7.15
N LEU A 135 5.52 16.94 6.15
CA LEU A 135 4.79 18.21 6.30
C LEU A 135 3.29 17.99 6.55
N ALA A 136 2.83 16.75 6.64
CA ALA A 136 1.46 16.41 6.97
C ALA A 136 1.21 16.53 8.48
N VAL A 137 -0.06 16.58 8.88
CA VAL A 137 -0.44 16.45 10.29
C VAL A 137 -0.04 15.08 10.79
N PRO A 138 0.86 15.00 11.79
CA PRO A 138 1.39 13.73 12.26
C PRO A 138 0.36 12.96 13.09
N PRO A 139 0.48 11.63 13.19
CA PRO A 139 -0.25 10.87 14.19
C PRO A 139 0.20 11.25 15.61
N SER A 140 -0.57 10.85 16.62
CA SER A 140 -0.21 11.09 18.01
C SER A 140 1.13 10.41 18.38
N MET A 141 1.86 10.95 19.37
CA MET A 141 3.11 10.35 19.85
C MET A 141 2.91 8.89 20.32
N LYS A 142 1.73 8.59 20.88
CA LYS A 142 1.34 7.22 21.26
C LYS A 142 1.33 6.29 20.05
N VAL A 143 0.65 6.69 18.95
CA VAL A 143 0.59 5.91 17.70
C VAL A 143 1.98 5.79 17.07
N LEU A 144 2.77 6.86 17.03
CA LEU A 144 4.13 6.83 16.51
C LEU A 144 5.02 5.83 17.28
N SER A 145 4.93 5.78 18.61
CA SER A 145 5.70 4.84 19.42
C SER A 145 5.33 3.38 19.14
N MET A 146 4.03 3.10 18.91
CA MET A 146 3.54 1.78 18.52
C MET A 146 4.02 1.38 17.12
N MET A 147 4.18 2.36 16.22
CA MET A 147 4.68 2.15 14.85
C MET A 147 6.19 1.99 14.77
N ALA A 148 6.94 2.36 15.81
CA ALA A 148 8.41 2.27 15.79
C ALA A 148 8.93 0.83 15.70
N SER A 149 8.15 -0.16 16.15
CA SER A 149 8.51 -1.58 16.09
C SER A 149 7.64 -2.37 15.11
N PRO A 150 8.23 -3.29 14.31
CA PRO A 150 7.49 -4.21 13.47
C PRO A 150 6.79 -5.34 14.23
N ARG A 151 6.92 -5.44 15.55
CA ARG A 151 6.33 -6.49 16.40
C ARG A 151 4.83 -6.73 16.14
N ARG A 152 4.09 -5.68 15.73
CA ARG A 152 2.66 -5.83 15.38
C ARG A 152 2.40 -6.80 14.22
N TYR A 153 3.43 -7.21 13.49
CA TYR A 153 3.33 -8.18 12.38
C TYR A 153 3.78 -9.60 12.78
N THR A 154 4.39 -9.77 13.95
CA THR A 154 5.05 -11.02 14.35
C THR A 154 4.74 -11.46 15.77
N ASP A 155 4.16 -10.58 16.61
CA ASP A 155 3.84 -10.83 18.00
C ASP A 155 2.31 -10.63 18.20
N PRO A 156 1.55 -11.75 18.32
CA PRO A 156 0.10 -11.69 18.43
C PRO A 156 -0.40 -10.92 19.67
N ASP A 157 0.27 -11.05 20.82
CA ASP A 157 -0.13 -10.37 22.06
C ASP A 157 0.08 -8.87 21.95
N TYR A 158 1.19 -8.45 21.35
CA TYR A 158 1.45 -7.04 21.08
C TYR A 158 0.46 -6.51 20.04
N ALA A 159 0.20 -7.26 18.97
CA ALA A 159 -0.76 -6.90 17.94
C ALA A 159 -2.17 -6.67 18.54
N ALA A 160 -2.64 -7.57 19.43
CA ALA A 160 -3.94 -7.43 20.08
C ALA A 160 -4.10 -6.09 20.84
N GLN A 161 -3.01 -5.60 21.42
CA GLN A 161 -3.00 -4.34 22.18
C GLN A 161 -2.95 -3.10 21.29
N VAL A 162 -2.18 -3.16 20.19
CA VAL A 162 -1.85 -1.95 19.43
C VAL A 162 -2.70 -1.77 18.15
N LEU A 163 -3.21 -2.83 17.52
CA LEU A 163 -3.93 -2.71 16.25
C LEU A 163 -5.18 -1.83 16.36
N PRO A 164 -6.03 -1.90 17.41
CA PRO A 164 -7.17 -1.00 17.56
C PRO A 164 -6.77 0.47 17.66
N GLU A 165 -5.64 0.75 18.29
CA GLU A 165 -5.12 2.11 18.49
C GLU A 165 -4.42 2.67 17.24
N ILE A 166 -3.76 1.80 16.45
CA ILE A 166 -3.05 2.18 15.23
C ILE A 166 -4.01 2.31 14.04
N TYR A 167 -4.97 1.37 13.92
CA TYR A 167 -5.80 1.28 12.73
C TYR A 167 -7.18 1.94 12.88
N GLY A 168 -7.68 2.10 14.10
CA GLY A 168 -8.98 2.74 14.35
C GLY A 168 -10.17 1.98 13.74
N GLY A 169 -11.26 2.69 13.49
CA GLY A 169 -12.43 2.21 12.79
C GLY A 169 -12.95 0.86 13.28
N LYS A 170 -13.24 -0.04 12.35
CA LYS A 170 -13.76 -1.39 12.66
C LYS A 170 -12.84 -2.22 13.56
N TYR A 171 -11.53 -1.97 13.58
CA TYR A 171 -10.60 -2.65 14.51
C TYR A 171 -10.87 -2.35 15.99
N ARG A 172 -11.45 -1.19 16.31
CA ARG A 172 -11.83 -0.86 17.70
C ARG A 172 -13.09 -1.58 18.17
N HIS A 173 -14.00 -1.88 17.26
CA HIS A 173 -15.36 -2.28 17.60
C HIS A 173 -15.68 -3.72 17.20
N ASN A 174 -14.95 -4.33 16.28
CA ASN A 174 -15.17 -5.68 15.79
C ASN A 174 -14.10 -6.65 16.32
N LYS A 175 -14.43 -7.34 17.43
CA LYS A 175 -13.54 -8.33 18.06
C LYS A 175 -13.21 -9.53 17.15
N GLN A 176 -14.15 -9.95 16.29
CA GLN A 176 -13.94 -11.08 15.38
C GLN A 176 -12.93 -10.72 14.29
N LEU A 177 -13.04 -9.52 13.71
CA LEU A 177 -12.07 -8.98 12.77
C LEU A 177 -10.67 -8.91 13.38
N LEU A 178 -10.56 -8.37 14.60
CA LEU A 178 -9.29 -8.28 15.31
C LEU A 178 -8.70 -9.67 15.56
N ALA A 179 -9.49 -10.62 16.06
CA ALA A 179 -9.05 -11.99 16.30
C ALA A 179 -8.56 -12.68 15.04
N SER A 180 -9.31 -12.58 13.93
CA SER A 180 -8.90 -13.13 12.63
C SER A 180 -7.59 -12.55 12.12
N HIS A 181 -7.33 -11.26 12.36
CA HIS A 181 -6.04 -10.65 11.99
C HIS A 181 -4.91 -11.17 12.86
N ILE A 182 -5.14 -11.33 14.17
CA ILE A 182 -4.15 -11.87 15.13
C ILE A 182 -3.80 -13.31 14.77
N GLU A 183 -4.77 -14.15 14.43
CA GLU A 183 -4.52 -15.52 13.96
C GLU A 183 -3.58 -15.55 12.75
N LYS A 184 -3.83 -14.69 11.76
CA LYS A 184 -2.94 -14.56 10.59
C LYS A 184 -1.52 -14.10 10.95
N ILE A 185 -1.35 -13.33 12.02
CA ILE A 185 -0.03 -12.94 12.53
C ILE A 185 0.65 -14.14 13.18
N ALA A 186 -0.09 -14.93 13.98
CA ALA A 186 0.45 -16.12 14.64
C ALA A 186 0.99 -17.17 13.67
N ASP A 187 0.36 -17.30 12.50
CA ASP A 187 0.78 -18.22 11.43
C ASP A 187 1.96 -17.72 10.60
N ARG A 188 2.41 -16.48 10.80
CA ARG A 188 3.55 -15.93 10.04
C ARG A 188 4.88 -16.49 10.52
N LYS A 189 5.82 -16.57 9.59
CA LYS A 189 7.21 -16.91 9.91
C LYS A 189 7.80 -15.84 10.84
N PRO A 190 8.69 -16.24 11.75
CA PRO A 190 9.40 -15.30 12.64
C PRO A 190 10.09 -14.20 11.82
N GLU A 191 10.21 -13.03 12.44
CA GLU A 191 10.95 -11.90 11.89
C GLU A 191 12.42 -12.26 11.68
N THR A 192 12.96 -11.94 10.51
CA THR A 192 14.37 -12.12 10.17
C THR A 192 15.12 -10.80 10.32
N GLU A 193 16.45 -10.84 10.47
CA GLU A 193 17.28 -9.63 10.44
C GLU A 193 17.13 -8.86 9.13
N GLN A 194 16.84 -9.57 8.02
CA GLN A 194 16.56 -8.98 6.73
C GLN A 194 15.26 -8.18 6.74
N SER A 195 14.18 -8.72 7.33
CA SER A 195 12.89 -8.02 7.41
C SER A 195 12.95 -6.83 8.38
N LYS A 196 13.68 -6.92 9.48
CA LYS A 196 13.95 -5.78 10.36
C LYS A 196 14.69 -4.66 9.64
N ARG A 197 15.74 -5.00 8.88
CA ARG A 197 16.50 -4.05 8.08
C ARG A 197 15.63 -3.38 7.02
N GLY A 198 14.81 -4.16 6.30
CA GLY A 198 13.86 -3.64 5.32
C GLY A 198 12.87 -2.64 5.95
N TYR A 199 12.32 -2.98 7.12
CA TYR A 199 11.42 -2.11 7.86
C TYR A 199 12.09 -0.78 8.28
N LEU A 200 13.34 -0.84 8.79
CA LEU A 200 14.11 0.36 9.14
C LEU A 200 14.41 1.23 7.92
N TYR A 201 14.70 0.63 6.76
CA TYR A 201 14.92 1.37 5.52
C TYR A 201 13.65 2.07 5.05
N GLN A 202 12.49 1.44 5.17
CA GLN A 202 11.21 2.07 4.87
C GLN A 202 10.90 3.24 5.82
N GLN A 203 11.15 3.09 7.12
CA GLN A 203 11.04 4.22 8.06
C GLN A 203 11.98 5.37 7.68
N GLY A 204 13.22 5.05 7.30
CA GLY A 204 14.20 6.03 6.84
C GLY A 204 13.77 6.77 5.56
N CYS A 205 13.04 6.10 4.65
CA CYS A 205 12.49 6.74 3.46
C CYS A 205 11.52 7.88 3.78
N VAL A 206 10.69 7.70 4.81
CA VAL A 206 9.68 8.69 5.21
C VAL A 206 10.34 9.91 5.82
N MET A 207 11.50 9.73 6.49
CA MET A 207 12.20 10.84 7.16
C MET A 207 12.71 11.86 6.15
N GLY A 208 12.21 13.08 6.24
CA GLY A 208 12.60 14.19 5.37
C GLY A 208 11.98 14.21 3.98
N TRP A 209 11.16 13.21 3.62
CA TRP A 209 10.45 13.21 2.34
C TRP A 209 9.12 13.95 2.43
N SER A 210 8.79 14.71 1.40
CA SER A 210 7.46 15.31 1.23
C SER A 210 7.17 15.52 -0.26
N SER A 211 5.95 15.15 -0.65
CA SER A 211 5.41 15.43 -1.99
C SER A 211 4.73 16.80 -2.09
N LEU A 212 4.49 17.49 -0.98
CA LEU A 212 3.65 18.69 -0.91
C LEU A 212 4.02 19.75 -1.96
N TRP A 213 5.31 19.90 -2.24
CA TRP A 213 5.84 20.91 -3.16
C TRP A 213 5.57 20.61 -4.64
N TRP A 214 5.30 19.35 -4.98
CA TRP A 214 5.13 18.91 -6.36
C TRP A 214 3.83 18.11 -6.64
N LEU A 215 2.91 18.00 -5.66
CA LEU A 215 1.60 17.37 -5.84
C LEU A 215 0.83 17.96 -7.03
N HIS A 216 0.93 19.25 -7.26
CA HIS A 216 0.31 19.96 -8.38
C HIS A 216 0.82 19.51 -9.76
N SER A 217 1.95 18.81 -9.81
CA SER A 217 2.52 18.25 -11.05
C SER A 217 1.95 16.87 -11.42
N ILE A 218 1.27 16.19 -10.48
CA ILE A 218 0.57 14.93 -10.75
C ILE A 218 -0.64 15.26 -11.62
N LYS A 219 -0.62 14.80 -12.88
CA LYS A 219 -1.68 15.08 -13.88
C LYS A 219 -2.62 13.90 -14.09
N GLN A 220 -2.27 12.73 -13.60
CA GLN A 220 -3.10 11.55 -13.68
C GLN A 220 -4.45 11.78 -12.99
N PRO A 221 -5.57 11.26 -13.52
CA PRO A 221 -6.79 11.13 -12.75
C PRO A 221 -6.48 10.44 -11.42
N THR A 222 -6.88 11.06 -10.31
CA THR A 222 -6.48 10.59 -8.99
C THR A 222 -7.69 10.37 -8.09
N LEU A 223 -7.84 9.16 -7.56
CA LEU A 223 -8.83 8.80 -6.55
C LEU A 223 -8.16 8.78 -5.18
N ILE A 224 -8.71 9.53 -4.24
CA ILE A 224 -8.22 9.60 -2.86
C ILE A 224 -9.25 8.93 -1.96
N LEU A 225 -8.81 7.95 -1.17
CA LEU A 225 -9.64 7.13 -0.30
C LEU A 225 -9.20 7.30 1.16
N SER A 226 -10.12 7.72 2.04
CA SER A 226 -9.82 8.08 3.43
C SER A 226 -10.77 7.42 4.42
N GLY A 227 -10.24 6.76 5.45
CA GLY A 227 -11.01 6.41 6.64
C GLY A 227 -11.22 7.63 7.53
N LEU A 228 -12.43 7.82 8.08
CA LEU A 228 -12.76 8.96 8.94
C LEU A 228 -12.20 8.83 10.36
N ASP A 229 -12.04 7.58 10.85
CA ASP A 229 -11.43 7.26 12.15
C ASP A 229 -10.04 6.66 11.99
N ASP A 230 -9.22 7.25 11.11
CA ASP A 230 -7.82 6.84 10.91
C ASP A 230 -6.89 7.60 11.88
N PRO A 231 -6.34 6.94 12.92
CA PRO A 231 -5.46 7.59 13.88
C PRO A 231 -4.00 7.67 13.40
N LEU A 232 -3.64 6.95 12.34
CA LEU A 232 -2.30 6.94 11.76
C LEU A 232 -2.14 8.00 10.68
N ILE A 233 -3.12 8.09 9.77
CA ILE A 233 -3.17 9.12 8.74
C ILE A 233 -4.44 9.94 8.93
N HIS A 234 -4.30 11.04 9.65
CA HIS A 234 -5.44 11.91 9.95
C HIS A 234 -6.19 12.35 8.67
N PRO A 235 -7.54 12.28 8.61
CA PRO A 235 -8.32 12.57 7.40
C PRO A 235 -8.05 13.95 6.77
N VAL A 236 -7.58 14.91 7.54
CA VAL A 236 -7.18 16.24 7.01
C VAL A 236 -6.05 16.11 5.97
N ASN A 237 -5.16 15.15 6.12
CA ASN A 237 -4.06 14.93 5.18
C ASN A 237 -4.56 14.48 3.80
N MET A 238 -5.62 13.67 3.77
CA MET A 238 -6.25 13.24 2.54
C MET A 238 -6.95 14.41 1.82
N ARG A 239 -7.55 15.33 2.58
CA ARG A 239 -8.10 16.59 2.04
C ARG A 239 -7.01 17.49 1.46
N VAL A 240 -5.83 17.54 2.08
CA VAL A 240 -4.68 18.27 1.52
C VAL A 240 -4.27 17.66 0.17
N LEU A 241 -4.16 16.34 0.05
CA LEU A 241 -3.88 15.69 -1.24
C LEU A 241 -4.93 16.04 -2.29
N ALA A 242 -6.23 15.94 -1.94
CA ALA A 242 -7.33 16.25 -2.84
C ALA A 242 -7.33 17.69 -3.34
N ASN A 243 -6.90 18.63 -2.50
CA ASN A 243 -6.82 20.05 -2.86
C ASN A 243 -5.57 20.40 -3.67
N CYS A 244 -4.48 19.62 -3.53
CA CYS A 244 -3.21 19.90 -4.18
C CYS A 244 -3.01 19.17 -5.50
N ILE A 245 -3.69 18.03 -5.72
CA ILE A 245 -3.63 17.27 -6.98
C ILE A 245 -4.75 17.74 -7.90
N PRO A 246 -4.46 18.25 -9.12
CA PRO A 246 -5.46 18.95 -9.96
C PRO A 246 -6.68 18.11 -10.37
N ASN A 247 -6.47 16.81 -10.64
CA ASN A 247 -7.50 15.90 -11.13
C ASN A 247 -7.88 14.86 -10.07
N ALA A 248 -8.04 15.30 -8.81
CA ALA A 248 -8.32 14.42 -7.69
C ALA A 248 -9.79 14.48 -7.26
N GLU A 249 -10.35 13.31 -6.94
CA GLU A 249 -11.60 13.16 -6.22
C GLU A 249 -11.37 12.45 -4.89
N LEU A 250 -12.12 12.82 -3.84
CA LEU A 250 -11.99 12.27 -2.49
C LEU A 250 -13.25 11.51 -2.11
N HIS A 251 -13.07 10.26 -1.67
CA HIS A 251 -14.10 9.45 -1.03
C HIS A 251 -13.70 9.13 0.42
N THR A 252 -14.67 9.16 1.33
CA THR A 252 -14.46 8.87 2.76
C THR A 252 -15.31 7.71 3.22
N PHE A 253 -14.78 6.90 4.14
CA PHE A 253 -15.43 5.72 4.71
C PHE A 253 -15.55 5.89 6.22
N ASP A 254 -16.65 5.41 6.80
CA ASP A 254 -16.83 5.34 8.26
C ASP A 254 -16.04 4.14 8.83
N ASP A 255 -14.73 4.23 8.69
CA ASP A 255 -13.77 3.19 9.08
C ASP A 255 -12.40 3.84 9.38
N GLY A 256 -11.41 3.01 9.76
CA GLY A 256 -10.05 3.41 10.09
C GLY A 256 -9.04 3.23 8.95
N HIS A 257 -7.78 3.06 9.32
CA HIS A 257 -6.63 3.00 8.40
C HIS A 257 -6.68 1.86 7.37
N LEU A 258 -7.25 0.72 7.73
CA LEU A 258 -7.30 -0.47 6.87
C LEU A 258 -8.67 -0.70 6.22
N PHE A 259 -9.42 0.35 5.92
CA PHE A 259 -10.74 0.26 5.25
C PHE A 259 -10.69 -0.53 3.93
N LEU A 260 -9.55 -0.54 3.22
CA LEU A 260 -9.31 -1.41 2.05
C LEU A 260 -9.44 -2.91 2.34
N LEU A 261 -9.45 -3.31 3.62
CA LEU A 261 -9.61 -4.72 4.04
C LEU A 261 -10.92 -4.95 4.79
N THR A 262 -11.50 -3.91 5.34
CA THR A 262 -12.62 -3.98 6.28
C THR A 262 -13.92 -3.41 5.75
N SER A 263 -13.87 -2.64 4.65
CA SER A 263 -15.02 -2.03 3.96
C SER A 263 -15.02 -2.36 2.46
N LEU A 264 -14.72 -3.62 2.11
CA LEU A 264 -14.57 -4.08 0.72
C LEU A 264 -15.84 -3.86 -0.12
N ASP A 265 -17.01 -4.04 0.48
CA ASP A 265 -18.33 -3.83 -0.12
C ASP A 265 -18.57 -2.38 -0.58
N GLU A 266 -17.96 -1.41 0.10
CA GLU A 266 -18.02 0.00 -0.26
C GLU A 266 -16.86 0.42 -1.19
N VAL A 267 -15.66 -0.09 -0.93
CA VAL A 267 -14.43 0.33 -1.64
C VAL A 267 -14.36 -0.22 -3.06
N VAL A 268 -14.67 -1.52 -3.24
CA VAL A 268 -14.50 -2.20 -4.53
C VAL A 268 -15.35 -1.57 -5.64
N PRO A 269 -16.63 -1.25 -5.46
CA PRO A 269 -17.43 -0.56 -6.48
C PRO A 269 -16.88 0.81 -6.87
N ILE A 270 -16.35 1.59 -5.90
CA ILE A 270 -15.77 2.91 -6.13
C ILE A 270 -14.50 2.79 -6.97
N VAL A 271 -13.62 1.84 -6.60
CA VAL A 271 -12.37 1.58 -7.34
C VAL A 271 -12.66 1.12 -8.76
N ASN A 272 -13.56 0.14 -8.96
CA ASN A 272 -13.93 -0.34 -10.29
C ASN A 272 -14.49 0.79 -11.17
N LYS A 273 -15.43 1.56 -10.66
CA LYS A 273 -16.00 2.71 -11.38
C LYS A 273 -14.93 3.72 -11.80
N PHE A 274 -13.95 3.95 -10.93
CA PHE A 274 -12.83 4.86 -11.25
C PHE A 274 -11.92 4.27 -12.33
N LEU A 275 -11.64 2.98 -12.31
CA LEU A 275 -10.77 2.31 -13.28
C LEU A 275 -11.40 2.22 -14.68
N GLU A 276 -12.72 2.14 -14.79
CA GLU A 276 -13.46 2.06 -16.03
C GLU A 276 -13.54 3.42 -16.79
N ASN A 277 -13.69 4.52 -16.06
CA ASN A 277 -13.77 5.87 -16.65
C ASN A 277 -12.44 6.34 -17.24
#